data_53e039e645af42ff989704d81f7bf945
#
_entry.id   53e039e645af42ff989704d81f7bf945
#
_cell.length_a   1.000
_cell.length_b   1.000
_cell.length_c   1.000
_cell.angle_alpha   90.00
_cell.angle_beta   90.00
_cell.angle_gamma   90.00
#
_symmetry.space_group_name_H-M   'P 1'
#
loop_
_entity.id
_entity.type
_entity.pdbx_description
1 polymer ?
#
loop_
_entity_poly.entity_id
_entity_poly.type
_entity_poly.pdbx_seq_one_letter_code
_entity_poly.pdbx_strand_id
1 'polypeptide(L)'
;MKNKINIFLVVTIVFLFSCEKKEDSKALRQIGDLPKVLKEISGIAYFNDLIYTIEDSGNESEVTVLDTLGKINKTISINQIKNIDWEDLTFDQQGNLYIGDFGNNDNVRKDLAIYKINQSDLQNEKADVAYKLTFDYPEQTSFPPKKKELLFDVEAFFEYENHFYLFTKNRSRGFDGTSYIYKIPNRVGHHHAQLIKTITTCGDYHNCAITSAAISPDGLKFVLLSHSKVWLFENFSKEAITNGKMTELDLNHYSQKEAVCFKNNNELFIADEKVKKTGGNLYEFNLIQIKSPVK
;
A
#
# COMPACT_ATOMS: atom_id res chain seq x y z
N MET A 1 -3.11 -89.57 23.10
CA MET A 1 -3.59 -88.23 23.51
C MET A 1 -2.68 -87.21 22.88
N LYS A 2 -3.19 -86.49 21.83
CA LYS A 2 -2.44 -85.46 21.14
C LYS A 2 -2.91 -84.08 21.59
N ASN A 3 -2.09 -83.33 22.32
CA ASN A 3 -2.37 -81.99 22.74
C ASN A 3 -2.23 -81.03 21.54
N LYS A 4 -3.28 -80.31 21.13
CA LYS A 4 -3.26 -79.24 20.20
C LYS A 4 -3.02 -77.91 20.96
N ILE A 5 -1.91 -77.29 20.72
CA ILE A 5 -1.58 -75.97 21.21
C ILE A 5 -2.18 -74.91 20.19
N ASN A 6 -3.15 -74.15 20.63
CA ASN A 6 -3.73 -73.05 19.90
C ASN A 6 -2.86 -71.82 20.18
N ILE A 7 -2.09 -71.32 19.14
CA ILE A 7 -1.39 -70.04 19.21
C ILE A 7 -2.37 -68.94 18.82
N PHE A 8 -2.69 -68.06 19.78
CA PHE A 8 -3.47 -66.87 19.53
C PHE A 8 -2.50 -65.77 19.06
N LEU A 9 -2.58 -65.39 17.80
CA LEU A 9 -1.79 -64.30 17.24
C LEU A 9 -2.51 -62.96 17.56
N VAL A 10 -2.00 -62.19 18.53
CA VAL A 10 -2.48 -60.84 18.85
C VAL A 10 -1.82 -59.84 17.86
N VAL A 11 -2.61 -59.38 16.91
CA VAL A 11 -2.17 -58.31 15.99
C VAL A 11 -2.42 -56.95 16.67
N THR A 12 -1.37 -56.30 17.16
CA THR A 12 -1.42 -54.96 17.72
C THR A 12 -1.39 -53.95 16.58
N ILE A 13 -2.53 -53.35 16.27
CA ILE A 13 -2.62 -52.24 15.29
C ILE A 13 -2.15 -50.97 16.00
N VAL A 14 -0.94 -50.49 15.65
CA VAL A 14 -0.42 -49.18 16.08
C VAL A 14 -1.04 -48.12 15.18
N PHE A 15 -2.01 -47.39 15.69
CA PHE A 15 -2.47 -46.15 15.05
C PHE A 15 -1.40 -45.06 15.22
N LEU A 16 -0.64 -44.77 14.17
CA LEU A 16 0.16 -43.59 14.09
C LEU A 16 -0.77 -42.39 13.85
N PHE A 17 -1.14 -41.70 14.93
CA PHE A 17 -1.70 -40.34 14.79
C PHE A 17 -0.61 -39.44 14.27
N SER A 18 -0.62 -39.17 12.96
CA SER A 18 0.10 -38.04 12.37
C SER A 18 -0.57 -36.77 12.88
N CYS A 19 0.06 -36.12 13.84
CA CYS A 19 -0.31 -34.77 14.24
C CYS A 19 0.17 -33.83 13.12
N GLU A 20 -0.65 -33.61 12.10
CA GLU A 20 -0.45 -32.47 11.21
C GLU A 20 -0.52 -31.22 12.09
N LYS A 21 0.65 -30.59 12.32
CA LYS A 21 0.69 -29.22 12.80
C LYS A 21 -0.08 -28.40 11.77
N LYS A 22 -1.32 -28.01 12.08
CA LYS A 22 -1.96 -26.87 11.41
C LYS A 22 -0.98 -25.69 11.58
N GLU A 23 -0.26 -25.35 10.54
CA GLU A 23 0.34 -24.02 10.46
C GLU A 23 -0.82 -23.05 10.63
N ASP A 24 -0.79 -22.29 11.73
CA ASP A 24 -1.63 -21.08 11.86
C ASP A 24 -1.23 -20.17 10.70
N SER A 25 -1.98 -20.23 9.61
CA SER A 25 -1.76 -19.37 8.45
C SER A 25 -2.15 -17.95 8.87
N LYS A 26 -1.18 -17.23 9.43
CA LYS A 26 -1.35 -15.80 9.70
C LYS A 26 -1.66 -15.13 8.36
N ALA A 27 -2.71 -14.32 8.32
CA ALA A 27 -3.10 -13.60 7.12
C ALA A 27 -1.97 -12.68 6.62
N LEU A 28 -1.18 -12.10 7.54
CA LEU A 28 0.05 -11.36 7.26
C LEU A 28 1.28 -12.28 7.42
N ARG A 29 2.06 -12.42 6.35
CA ARG A 29 3.28 -13.25 6.31
C ARG A 29 4.46 -12.43 5.80
N GLN A 30 5.52 -12.31 6.59
CA GLN A 30 6.79 -11.75 6.10
C GLN A 30 7.38 -12.71 5.06
N ILE A 31 7.76 -12.17 3.90
CA ILE A 31 8.28 -12.94 2.76
C ILE A 31 9.72 -12.58 2.41
N GLY A 32 10.22 -11.42 2.86
CA GLY A 32 11.59 -10.99 2.64
C GLY A 32 11.99 -9.83 3.54
N ASP A 33 13.32 -9.65 3.67
CA ASP A 33 13.90 -8.42 4.21
C ASP A 33 14.25 -7.51 3.03
N LEU A 34 13.88 -6.24 3.13
CA LEU A 34 14.24 -5.24 2.12
C LEU A 34 15.72 -4.89 2.19
N PRO A 35 16.36 -4.55 1.06
CA PRO A 35 17.73 -4.11 1.02
C PRO A 35 17.97 -2.91 1.93
N LYS A 36 19.15 -2.86 2.56
CA LYS A 36 19.50 -1.78 3.51
C LYS A 36 19.53 -0.38 2.91
N VAL A 37 19.58 -0.27 1.60
CA VAL A 37 19.51 1.02 0.89
C VAL A 37 18.09 1.57 0.86
N LEU A 38 17.07 0.74 0.98
CA LEU A 38 15.65 1.11 1.01
C LEU A 38 15.17 1.24 2.46
N LYS A 39 15.62 2.30 3.16
CA LYS A 39 15.29 2.49 4.58
C LYS A 39 13.97 3.23 4.76
N GLU A 40 13.72 4.20 3.89
CA GLU A 40 12.62 5.16 3.95
C GLU A 40 11.65 4.88 2.81
N ILE A 41 11.29 3.58 2.67
CA ILE A 41 10.34 3.15 1.64
C ILE A 41 8.96 3.78 1.88
N SER A 42 8.50 4.61 0.94
CA SER A 42 7.24 5.34 1.04
C SER A 42 6.12 4.75 0.19
N GLY A 43 6.44 4.11 -0.94
CA GLY A 43 5.43 3.51 -1.81
C GLY A 43 5.91 2.25 -2.52
N ILE A 44 4.97 1.36 -2.87
CA ILE A 44 5.19 0.21 -3.76
C ILE A 44 4.06 0.06 -4.77
N ALA A 45 4.39 -0.37 -5.98
CA ALA A 45 3.43 -0.80 -7.00
C ALA A 45 3.90 -2.10 -7.68
N TYR A 46 2.97 -2.95 -8.06
CA TYR A 46 3.26 -4.25 -8.66
C TYR A 46 2.83 -4.30 -10.11
N PHE A 47 3.76 -4.63 -11.01
CA PHE A 47 3.50 -4.75 -12.43
C PHE A 47 4.46 -5.75 -13.08
N ASN A 48 3.95 -6.66 -13.91
CA ASN A 48 4.73 -7.67 -14.64
C ASN A 48 5.69 -8.47 -13.75
N ASP A 49 5.19 -9.03 -12.65
CA ASP A 49 5.92 -9.84 -11.68
C ASP A 49 7.10 -9.13 -10.98
N LEU A 50 7.10 -7.80 -11.00
CA LEU A 50 8.08 -6.94 -10.34
C LEU A 50 7.38 -5.95 -9.41
N ILE A 51 8.06 -5.61 -8.31
CA ILE A 51 7.66 -4.56 -7.38
C ILE A 51 8.51 -3.33 -7.67
N TYR A 52 7.86 -2.21 -7.93
CA TYR A 52 8.48 -0.90 -8.09
C TYR A 52 8.33 -0.14 -6.79
N THR A 53 9.37 0.53 -6.34
CA THR A 53 9.36 1.25 -5.06
C THR A 53 10.12 2.57 -5.16
N ILE A 54 9.74 3.49 -4.31
CA ILE A 54 10.36 4.80 -4.10
C ILE A 54 10.71 4.97 -2.63
N GLU A 55 11.59 5.92 -2.34
CA GLU A 55 11.89 6.37 -0.99
C GLU A 55 11.39 7.80 -0.78
N ASP A 56 11.11 8.14 0.46
CA ASP A 56 10.63 9.43 0.92
C ASP A 56 11.62 10.59 0.64
N SER A 57 11.28 11.78 1.09
CA SER A 57 12.06 13.03 0.94
C SER A 57 13.52 12.88 1.39
N GLY A 58 14.41 13.63 0.71
CA GLY A 58 15.85 13.59 1.01
C GLY A 58 16.62 12.46 0.31
N ASN A 59 15.94 11.54 -0.35
CA ASN A 59 16.52 10.49 -1.18
C ASN A 59 16.62 10.91 -2.65
N GLU A 60 17.33 10.13 -3.46
CA GLU A 60 17.50 10.40 -4.89
C GLU A 60 16.18 10.22 -5.65
N SER A 61 16.10 10.85 -6.82
CA SER A 61 14.93 10.70 -7.71
C SER A 61 15.00 9.38 -8.49
N GLU A 62 14.79 8.28 -7.78
CA GLU A 62 14.96 6.93 -8.29
C GLU A 62 13.76 6.04 -7.99
N VAL A 63 13.48 5.13 -8.92
CA VAL A 63 12.56 4.01 -8.73
C VAL A 63 13.37 2.74 -8.67
N THR A 64 13.36 2.07 -7.54
CA THR A 64 14.01 0.76 -7.40
C THR A 64 13.03 -0.34 -7.76
N VAL A 65 13.48 -1.28 -8.59
CA VAL A 65 12.70 -2.43 -9.06
C VAL A 65 13.17 -3.67 -8.32
N LEU A 66 12.25 -4.36 -7.67
CA LEU A 66 12.50 -5.55 -6.86
C LEU A 66 11.83 -6.78 -7.49
N ASP A 67 12.37 -7.96 -7.20
CA ASP A 67 11.62 -9.20 -7.36
C ASP A 67 10.55 -9.36 -6.26
N THR A 68 9.72 -10.38 -6.37
CA THR A 68 8.64 -10.67 -5.40
C THR A 68 9.13 -11.14 -4.02
N LEU A 69 10.43 -11.28 -3.83
CA LEU A 69 11.08 -11.58 -2.56
C LEU A 69 11.80 -10.36 -1.97
N GLY A 70 11.66 -9.18 -2.61
CA GLY A 70 12.26 -7.93 -2.16
C GLY A 70 13.73 -7.73 -2.53
N LYS A 71 14.30 -8.52 -3.44
CA LYS A 71 15.69 -8.33 -3.92
C LYS A 71 15.72 -7.33 -5.07
N ILE A 72 16.71 -6.44 -5.06
CA ILE A 72 16.89 -5.46 -6.14
C ILE A 72 17.20 -6.18 -7.46
N ASN A 73 16.38 -5.88 -8.45
CA ASN A 73 16.59 -6.24 -9.85
C ASN A 73 17.38 -5.12 -10.57
N LYS A 74 16.92 -3.88 -10.46
CA LYS A 74 17.56 -2.67 -10.98
C LYS A 74 17.06 -1.41 -10.29
N THR A 75 17.72 -0.29 -10.57
CA THR A 75 17.29 1.06 -10.21
C THR A 75 17.12 1.89 -11.48
N ILE A 76 16.09 2.74 -11.53
CA ILE A 76 15.76 3.63 -12.65
C ILE A 76 15.87 5.06 -12.15
N SER A 77 16.86 5.81 -12.60
CA SER A 77 16.96 7.24 -12.27
C SER A 77 15.95 8.03 -13.10
N ILE A 78 15.14 8.85 -12.44
CA ILE A 78 14.12 9.68 -13.09
C ILE A 78 14.72 11.04 -13.39
N ASN A 79 14.87 11.35 -14.67
CA ASN A 79 15.46 12.60 -15.13
C ASN A 79 14.52 13.79 -14.89
N GLN A 80 15.12 15.01 -14.82
CA GLN A 80 14.45 16.32 -14.85
C GLN A 80 13.57 16.65 -13.63
N ILE A 81 13.54 15.81 -12.61
CA ILE A 81 12.81 16.07 -11.37
C ILE A 81 13.70 15.82 -10.16
N LYS A 82 13.27 16.34 -9.01
CA LYS A 82 13.86 16.05 -7.72
C LYS A 82 12.79 15.38 -6.86
N ASN A 83 13.21 14.46 -6.01
CA ASN A 83 12.39 14.00 -4.91
C ASN A 83 12.29 15.13 -3.89
N ILE A 84 11.14 15.81 -3.86
CA ILE A 84 10.85 16.84 -2.85
C ILE A 84 10.24 16.18 -1.62
N ASP A 85 9.18 15.37 -1.88
CA ASP A 85 8.46 14.64 -0.83
C ASP A 85 7.60 13.56 -1.51
N TRP A 86 8.29 12.49 -2.01
CA TRP A 86 7.62 11.40 -2.71
C TRP A 86 6.99 10.44 -1.71
N GLU A 87 5.68 10.26 -1.81
CA GLU A 87 4.92 9.50 -0.83
C GLU A 87 4.45 8.14 -1.36
N ASP A 88 3.92 8.08 -2.59
CA ASP A 88 3.35 6.84 -3.10
C ASP A 88 3.53 6.75 -4.62
N LEU A 89 3.34 5.55 -5.20
CA LEU A 89 3.36 5.33 -6.64
C LEU A 89 2.28 4.34 -7.07
N THR A 90 1.83 4.46 -8.32
CA THR A 90 0.77 3.61 -8.85
C THR A 90 0.96 3.37 -10.34
N PHE A 91 0.37 2.31 -10.87
CA PHE A 91 0.27 2.05 -12.31
C PHE A 91 -1.14 2.29 -12.83
N ASP A 92 -1.23 2.74 -14.09
CA ASP A 92 -2.48 2.62 -14.85
C ASP A 92 -2.58 1.23 -15.52
N GLN A 93 -3.73 0.96 -16.14
CA GLN A 93 -3.96 -0.31 -16.84
C GLN A 93 -3.06 -0.52 -18.06
N GLN A 94 -2.44 0.55 -18.61
CA GLN A 94 -1.49 0.50 -19.70
C GLN A 94 -0.06 0.27 -19.22
N GLY A 95 0.17 0.21 -17.91
CA GLY A 95 1.48 0.01 -17.31
C GLY A 95 2.35 1.26 -17.25
N ASN A 96 1.76 2.44 -17.40
CA ASN A 96 2.48 3.67 -17.10
C ASN A 96 2.57 3.87 -15.59
N LEU A 97 3.75 4.28 -15.12
CA LEU A 97 4.01 4.55 -13.70
C LEU A 97 3.69 6.01 -13.38
N TYR A 98 3.09 6.22 -12.23
CA TYR A 98 2.85 7.56 -11.67
C TYR A 98 3.51 7.67 -10.30
N ILE A 99 4.22 8.77 -10.06
CA ILE A 99 4.91 9.07 -8.81
C ILE A 99 4.24 10.30 -8.20
N GLY A 100 3.80 10.17 -6.95
CA GLY A 100 3.19 11.24 -6.17
C GLY A 100 4.23 12.02 -5.37
N ASP A 101 4.50 13.26 -5.76
CA ASP A 101 5.34 14.23 -5.06
C ASP A 101 4.41 15.25 -4.38
N PHE A 102 3.80 14.82 -3.30
CA PHE A 102 2.73 15.58 -2.68
C PHE A 102 2.73 15.54 -1.14
N GLY A 103 3.74 14.93 -0.53
CA GLY A 103 3.93 14.97 0.90
C GLY A 103 3.93 16.41 1.43
N ASN A 104 3.25 16.66 2.53
CA ASN A 104 2.99 18.00 3.02
C ASN A 104 2.73 17.99 4.53
N ASN A 105 3.61 17.35 5.28
CA ASN A 105 3.52 17.13 6.73
C ASN A 105 3.10 18.39 7.50
N ASP A 106 3.65 19.54 7.13
CA ASP A 106 3.36 20.83 7.75
C ASP A 106 2.19 21.58 7.08
N ASN A 107 1.58 21.02 6.04
CA ASN A 107 0.52 21.62 5.24
C ASN A 107 0.88 23.03 4.70
N VAL A 108 2.12 23.21 4.23
CA VAL A 108 2.64 24.50 3.70
C VAL A 108 2.93 24.47 2.21
N ARG A 109 3.07 23.29 1.60
CA ARG A 109 3.42 23.13 0.19
C ARG A 109 2.30 23.62 -0.75
N LYS A 110 2.73 24.18 -1.89
CA LYS A 110 1.86 24.71 -2.98
C LYS A 110 2.26 24.15 -4.34
N ASP A 111 3.24 23.26 -4.36
CA ASP A 111 3.87 22.71 -5.56
C ASP A 111 3.58 21.21 -5.74
N LEU A 112 2.49 20.74 -5.14
CA LEU A 112 2.08 19.34 -5.16
C LEU A 112 1.92 18.83 -6.59
N ALA A 113 2.48 17.65 -6.88
CA ALA A 113 2.59 17.14 -8.24
C ALA A 113 2.42 15.62 -8.33
N ILE A 114 2.04 15.17 -9.53
CA ILE A 114 2.16 13.77 -9.93
C ILE A 114 2.91 13.72 -11.25
N TYR A 115 3.90 12.84 -11.34
CA TYR A 115 4.73 12.65 -12.52
C TYR A 115 4.35 11.33 -13.20
N LYS A 116 4.16 11.38 -14.52
CA LYS A 116 3.97 10.17 -15.34
C LYS A 116 5.27 9.74 -15.98
N ILE A 117 5.57 8.45 -15.88
CA ILE A 117 6.63 7.74 -16.59
C ILE A 117 5.97 6.75 -17.56
N ASN A 118 6.35 6.78 -18.85
CA ASN A 118 5.77 5.82 -19.78
C ASN A 118 6.29 4.40 -19.50
N GLN A 119 5.45 3.42 -19.71
CA GLN A 119 5.79 2.01 -19.55
C GLN A 119 7.03 1.59 -20.37
N SER A 120 7.20 2.14 -21.59
CA SER A 120 8.37 1.87 -22.45
C SER A 120 9.69 2.25 -21.80
N ASP A 121 9.70 3.32 -20.98
CA ASP A 121 10.92 3.87 -20.40
C ASP A 121 11.35 3.09 -19.15
N LEU A 122 10.44 2.34 -18.53
CA LEU A 122 10.72 1.49 -17.38
C LEU A 122 11.66 0.31 -17.67
N GLN A 123 11.98 0.05 -18.93
CA GLN A 123 12.96 -0.97 -19.32
C GLN A 123 14.40 -0.49 -19.16
N ASN A 124 14.63 0.82 -19.13
CA ASN A 124 15.94 1.46 -19.10
C ASN A 124 16.43 1.70 -17.66
N GLU A 125 17.71 2.06 -17.50
CA GLU A 125 18.27 2.54 -16.23
C GLU A 125 17.95 4.02 -15.96
N LYS A 126 17.44 4.72 -16.96
CA LYS A 126 17.00 6.12 -16.87
C LYS A 126 15.67 6.27 -17.58
N ALA A 127 14.79 7.05 -17.00
CA ALA A 127 13.49 7.37 -17.58
C ALA A 127 13.21 8.86 -17.52
N ASP A 128 12.54 9.37 -18.55
CA ASP A 128 12.10 10.75 -18.60
C ASP A 128 10.65 10.88 -18.13
N VAL A 129 10.34 12.03 -17.56
CA VAL A 129 8.97 12.39 -17.20
C VAL A 129 8.17 12.68 -18.48
N ALA A 130 7.17 11.85 -18.76
CA ALA A 130 6.29 12.04 -19.92
C ALA A 130 5.41 13.28 -19.76
N TYR A 131 4.90 13.52 -18.57
CA TYR A 131 4.27 14.78 -18.17
C TYR A 131 4.25 14.92 -16.64
N LYS A 132 4.09 16.19 -16.21
CA LYS A 132 3.78 16.61 -14.85
C LYS A 132 2.37 17.17 -14.81
N LEU A 133 1.57 16.77 -13.82
CA LEU A 133 0.40 17.52 -13.40
C LEU A 133 0.65 18.13 -12.02
N THR A 134 0.03 19.25 -11.73
CA THR A 134 0.05 19.90 -10.41
C THR A 134 -1.37 20.10 -9.92
N PHE A 135 -1.52 20.22 -8.61
CA PHE A 135 -2.85 20.44 -8.03
C PHE A 135 -2.80 21.22 -6.72
N ASP A 136 -3.93 21.75 -6.34
CA ASP A 136 -4.19 22.36 -5.04
C ASP A 136 -5.50 21.87 -4.44
N TYR A 137 -5.73 22.25 -3.20
CA TYR A 137 -6.99 21.99 -2.50
C TYR A 137 -7.76 23.30 -2.33
N PRO A 138 -8.93 23.47 -2.96
CA PRO A 138 -9.75 24.70 -2.83
C PRO A 138 -10.09 25.05 -1.37
N GLU A 139 -10.16 24.04 -0.51
CA GLU A 139 -10.47 24.21 0.92
C GLU A 139 -9.29 24.70 1.75
N GLN A 140 -8.05 24.52 1.28
CA GLN A 140 -6.84 24.96 1.97
C GLN A 140 -6.58 26.45 1.74
N THR A 141 -7.12 27.30 2.57
CA THR A 141 -7.01 28.77 2.43
C THR A 141 -5.85 29.39 3.22
N SER A 142 -5.17 28.61 4.07
CA SER A 142 -4.04 29.04 4.89
C SER A 142 -2.88 28.04 4.81
N PHE A 143 -1.61 28.54 4.84
CA PHE A 143 -0.40 27.73 4.69
C PHE A 143 0.64 28.10 5.75
N PRO A 144 0.71 27.36 6.90
CA PRO A 144 -0.17 26.26 7.27
C PRO A 144 -1.55 26.72 7.74
N PRO A 145 -2.54 25.82 7.75
CA PRO A 145 -3.80 26.05 8.46
C PRO A 145 -3.59 25.95 9.97
N LYS A 146 -4.66 26.14 10.76
CA LYS A 146 -4.58 25.95 12.21
C LYS A 146 -4.23 24.50 12.56
N LYS A 147 -3.56 24.28 13.70
CA LYS A 147 -3.13 22.94 14.16
C LYS A 147 -4.25 21.89 14.26
N LYS A 148 -5.52 22.30 14.28
CA LYS A 148 -6.70 21.40 14.27
C LYS A 148 -7.19 21.08 12.86
N GLU A 149 -6.61 21.71 11.84
CA GLU A 149 -7.05 21.68 10.44
C GLU A 149 -5.95 21.19 9.49
N LEU A 150 -4.93 20.49 10.02
CA LEU A 150 -3.83 19.91 9.24
C LEU A 150 -4.31 18.62 8.55
N LEU A 151 -5.12 18.78 7.49
CA LEU A 151 -5.78 17.68 6.76
C LEU A 151 -5.40 17.63 5.28
N PHE A 152 -4.31 18.35 4.87
CA PHE A 152 -3.91 18.50 3.47
C PHE A 152 -2.54 17.87 3.18
N ASP A 153 -2.26 16.78 3.86
CA ASP A 153 -1.09 15.94 3.67
C ASP A 153 -1.53 14.64 3.00
N VAL A 154 -1.29 14.50 1.69
CA VAL A 154 -1.58 13.26 0.97
C VAL A 154 -0.41 12.32 1.13
N GLU A 155 -0.68 11.09 1.52
CA GLU A 155 0.31 10.01 1.67
C GLU A 155 -0.01 8.82 0.77
N ALA A 156 -1.20 8.81 0.16
CA ALA A 156 -1.73 7.65 -0.49
C ALA A 156 -2.52 8.02 -1.75
N PHE A 157 -2.33 7.29 -2.84
CA PHE A 157 -3.14 7.48 -4.03
C PHE A 157 -3.15 6.26 -4.94
N PHE A 158 -4.10 6.23 -5.86
CA PHE A 158 -4.07 5.32 -7.01
C PHE A 158 -4.74 5.96 -8.23
N GLU A 159 -4.39 5.44 -9.41
CA GLU A 159 -5.06 5.78 -10.67
C GLU A 159 -6.23 4.83 -10.92
N TYR A 160 -7.38 5.37 -11.29
CA TYR A 160 -8.55 4.58 -11.69
C TYR A 160 -9.45 5.36 -12.64
N GLU A 161 -9.80 4.74 -13.78
CA GLU A 161 -10.69 5.31 -14.79
C GLU A 161 -10.28 6.74 -15.19
N ASN A 162 -9.00 6.92 -15.55
CA ASN A 162 -8.39 8.21 -15.95
C ASN A 162 -8.51 9.32 -14.88
N HIS A 163 -8.51 8.95 -13.61
CA HIS A 163 -8.49 9.88 -12.49
C HIS A 163 -7.55 9.36 -11.40
N PHE A 164 -6.95 10.27 -10.66
CA PHE A 164 -6.29 9.95 -9.40
C PHE A 164 -7.26 10.17 -8.25
N TYR A 165 -7.24 9.23 -7.32
CA TYR A 165 -7.92 9.29 -6.05
C TYR A 165 -6.86 9.42 -4.97
N LEU A 166 -6.91 10.53 -4.22
CA LEU A 166 -5.91 10.93 -3.24
C LEU A 166 -6.51 10.82 -1.85
N PHE A 167 -5.75 10.29 -0.89
CA PHE A 167 -6.20 10.09 0.49
C PHE A 167 -5.27 10.83 1.43
N THR A 168 -5.84 11.66 2.31
CA THR A 168 -5.03 12.47 3.21
C THR A 168 -4.74 11.75 4.52
N LYS A 169 -3.51 11.95 5.03
CA LYS A 169 -3.11 11.63 6.39
C LYS A 169 -3.44 12.82 7.29
N ASN A 170 -4.22 12.60 8.32
CA ASN A 170 -4.58 13.65 9.27
C ASN A 170 -3.41 13.93 10.22
N ARG A 171 -2.82 15.12 10.11
CA ARG A 171 -1.74 15.63 10.99
C ARG A 171 -2.28 16.55 12.10
N SER A 172 -3.58 16.67 12.24
CA SER A 172 -4.19 17.63 13.14
C SER A 172 -3.98 17.29 14.62
N ARG A 173 -3.87 18.33 15.43
CA ARG A 173 -3.88 18.17 16.89
C ARG A 173 -5.25 17.68 17.35
N GLY A 174 -5.28 16.50 17.95
CA GLY A 174 -6.51 15.82 18.34
C GLY A 174 -7.05 14.95 17.20
N PHE A 175 -6.14 14.13 16.65
CA PHE A 175 -6.44 13.13 15.63
C PHE A 175 -7.73 12.35 15.95
N ASP A 176 -8.66 12.32 15.02
CA ASP A 176 -9.97 11.68 15.12
C ASP A 176 -10.22 10.61 14.05
N GLY A 177 -9.19 10.30 13.26
CA GLY A 177 -9.27 9.37 12.14
C GLY A 177 -9.84 9.94 10.85
N THR A 178 -10.16 11.24 10.80
CA THR A 178 -10.63 11.89 9.58
C THR A 178 -9.60 11.83 8.48
N SER A 179 -10.01 11.40 7.28
CA SER A 179 -9.23 11.46 6.05
C SER A 179 -10.12 11.96 4.92
N TYR A 180 -9.59 12.85 4.10
CA TYR A 180 -10.27 13.37 2.91
C TYR A 180 -9.93 12.49 1.71
N ILE A 181 -10.92 12.26 0.85
CA ILE A 181 -10.76 11.62 -0.44
C ILE A 181 -10.96 12.69 -1.51
N TYR A 182 -9.87 12.99 -2.22
CA TYR A 182 -9.89 13.90 -3.34
C TYR A 182 -9.84 13.15 -4.67
N LYS A 183 -10.36 13.77 -5.71
CA LYS A 183 -10.32 13.28 -7.09
C LYS A 183 -9.77 14.37 -7.99
N ILE A 184 -8.80 14.00 -8.86
CA ILE A 184 -8.27 14.87 -9.92
C ILE A 184 -8.18 14.09 -11.24
N PRO A 185 -8.34 14.73 -12.42
CA PRO A 185 -8.21 14.03 -13.70
C PRO A 185 -6.75 13.66 -13.99
N ASN A 186 -6.55 12.47 -14.58
CA ASN A 186 -5.23 12.01 -15.04
C ASN A 186 -4.89 12.66 -16.38
N ARG A 187 -4.48 13.94 -16.37
CA ARG A 187 -4.04 14.70 -17.54
C ARG A 187 -3.09 15.83 -17.15
N VAL A 188 -2.23 16.21 -18.08
CA VAL A 188 -1.30 17.35 -17.92
C VAL A 188 -2.03 18.65 -17.54
N GLY A 189 -1.40 19.50 -16.74
CA GLY A 189 -1.89 20.80 -16.35
C GLY A 189 -2.01 20.98 -14.84
N HIS A 190 -2.62 22.10 -14.43
CA HIS A 190 -2.95 22.37 -13.04
C HIS A 190 -4.43 22.06 -12.78
N HIS A 191 -4.72 21.40 -11.67
CA HIS A 191 -6.06 20.96 -11.31
C HIS A 191 -6.42 21.38 -9.90
N HIS A 192 -7.68 21.77 -9.70
CA HIS A 192 -8.26 21.92 -8.38
C HIS A 192 -8.79 20.54 -7.92
N ALA A 193 -8.24 20.01 -6.83
CA ALA A 193 -8.65 18.72 -6.32
C ALA A 193 -10.09 18.79 -5.80
N GLN A 194 -10.94 17.89 -6.30
CA GLN A 194 -12.33 17.81 -5.87
C GLN A 194 -12.45 16.94 -4.62
N LEU A 195 -12.85 17.49 -3.50
CA LEU A 195 -13.21 16.72 -2.31
C LEU A 195 -14.49 15.92 -2.62
N ILE A 196 -14.38 14.60 -2.67
CA ILE A 196 -15.52 13.72 -3.02
C ILE A 196 -16.09 12.98 -1.82
N LYS A 197 -15.32 12.80 -0.75
CA LYS A 197 -15.79 12.20 0.51
C LYS A 197 -14.84 12.49 1.66
N THR A 198 -15.38 12.47 2.86
CA THR A 198 -14.66 12.33 4.12
C THR A 198 -14.94 10.96 4.69
N ILE A 199 -13.91 10.26 5.11
CA ILE A 199 -13.99 8.99 5.84
C ILE A 199 -13.42 9.16 7.23
N THR A 200 -13.75 8.24 8.12
CA THR A 200 -13.16 8.17 9.47
C THR A 200 -12.63 6.78 9.69
N THR A 201 -11.35 6.68 10.06
CA THR A 201 -10.69 5.43 10.46
C THR A 201 -10.93 5.16 11.95
N CYS A 202 -9.93 5.29 12.79
CA CYS A 202 -10.11 5.23 14.24
C CYS A 202 -9.40 6.42 14.94
N GLY A 203 -9.66 6.63 16.22
CA GLY A 203 -9.10 7.75 17.00
C GLY A 203 -7.65 7.56 17.47
N ASP A 204 -6.91 6.58 16.99
CA ASP A 204 -5.52 6.32 17.34
C ASP A 204 -4.60 6.61 16.14
N TYR A 205 -3.83 7.69 16.23
CA TYR A 205 -2.93 8.12 15.15
C TYR A 205 -1.95 7.01 14.73
N HIS A 206 -1.31 6.36 15.68
CA HIS A 206 -0.30 5.33 15.39
C HIS A 206 -0.86 4.10 14.68
N ASN A 207 -2.12 3.78 14.95
CA ASN A 207 -2.75 2.60 14.36
C ASN A 207 -3.62 2.91 13.13
N CYS A 208 -4.05 4.15 12.94
CA CYS A 208 -5.13 4.45 12.00
C CYS A 208 -4.89 5.64 11.06
N ALA A 209 -3.76 6.36 11.17
CA ALA A 209 -3.38 7.34 10.16
C ALA A 209 -3.06 6.63 8.84
N ILE A 210 -3.65 7.09 7.74
CA ILE A 210 -3.46 6.51 6.41
C ILE A 210 -2.04 6.77 5.93
N THR A 211 -1.40 5.75 5.35
CA THR A 211 -0.02 5.79 4.86
C THR A 211 0.13 5.35 3.40
N SER A 212 -0.77 4.55 2.85
CA SER A 212 -0.74 4.16 1.43
C SER A 212 -2.11 3.68 0.96
N ALA A 213 -2.30 3.57 -0.36
CA ALA A 213 -3.53 3.08 -0.98
C ALA A 213 -3.22 2.27 -2.25
N ALA A 214 -4.08 1.31 -2.55
CA ALA A 214 -3.99 0.57 -3.80
C ALA A 214 -5.38 0.14 -4.30
N ILE A 215 -5.52 0.05 -5.63
CA ILE A 215 -6.70 -0.52 -6.29
C ILE A 215 -6.36 -1.90 -6.84
N SER A 216 -7.32 -2.83 -6.78
CA SER A 216 -7.15 -4.19 -7.31
C SER A 216 -7.07 -4.19 -8.85
N PRO A 217 -6.36 -5.17 -9.46
CA PRO A 217 -6.24 -5.26 -10.91
C PRO A 217 -7.58 -5.30 -11.67
N ASP A 218 -8.62 -5.89 -11.07
CA ASP A 218 -9.98 -5.92 -11.63
C ASP A 218 -10.77 -4.61 -11.39
N GLY A 219 -10.24 -3.67 -10.60
CA GLY A 219 -10.89 -2.41 -10.26
C GLY A 219 -12.12 -2.55 -9.38
N LEU A 220 -12.34 -3.70 -8.72
CA LEU A 220 -13.53 -3.98 -7.92
C LEU A 220 -13.32 -3.79 -6.41
N LYS A 221 -12.06 -3.58 -5.99
CA LYS A 221 -11.67 -3.36 -4.61
C LYS A 221 -10.56 -2.31 -4.56
N PHE A 222 -10.54 -1.54 -3.49
CA PHE A 222 -9.33 -0.80 -3.12
C PHE A 222 -9.08 -0.92 -1.62
N VAL A 223 -7.86 -0.66 -1.23
CA VAL A 223 -7.43 -0.69 0.16
C VAL A 223 -6.76 0.62 0.55
N LEU A 224 -6.92 0.99 1.83
CA LEU A 224 -6.08 1.97 2.50
C LEU A 224 -5.27 1.24 3.55
N LEU A 225 -4.02 1.63 3.71
CA LEU A 225 -3.10 1.08 4.71
C LEU A 225 -2.88 2.05 5.85
N SER A 226 -2.58 1.53 7.02
CA SER A 226 -1.91 2.21 8.12
C SER A 226 -0.86 1.27 8.75
N HIS A 227 -0.20 1.71 9.80
CA HIS A 227 0.87 0.93 10.45
C HIS A 227 0.43 -0.46 10.98
N SER A 228 -0.87 -0.65 11.24
CA SER A 228 -1.39 -1.91 11.80
C SER A 228 -2.67 -2.44 11.15
N LYS A 229 -3.26 -1.70 10.22
CA LYS A 229 -4.58 -2.02 9.67
C LYS A 229 -4.64 -1.83 8.16
N VAL A 230 -5.61 -2.54 7.56
CA VAL A 230 -6.06 -2.33 6.17
C VAL A 230 -7.55 -2.05 6.19
N TRP A 231 -8.00 -1.00 5.53
CA TRP A 231 -9.41 -0.76 5.24
C TRP A 231 -9.71 -1.18 3.82
N LEU A 232 -10.49 -2.24 3.69
CA LEU A 232 -10.91 -2.79 2.41
C LEU A 232 -12.24 -2.17 1.99
N PHE A 233 -12.27 -1.61 0.78
CA PHE A 233 -13.47 -1.09 0.12
C PHE A 233 -13.91 -2.02 -1.00
N GLU A 234 -15.19 -2.39 -0.99
CA GLU A 234 -15.82 -3.29 -1.96
C GLU A 234 -17.24 -2.82 -2.31
N ASN A 235 -17.82 -3.40 -3.35
CA ASN A 235 -19.21 -3.14 -3.75
C ASN A 235 -19.49 -1.67 -4.11
N PHE A 236 -18.55 -1.01 -4.74
CA PHE A 236 -18.71 0.33 -5.30
C PHE A 236 -18.98 0.26 -6.82
N SER A 237 -19.48 1.35 -7.41
CA SER A 237 -19.53 1.51 -8.86
C SER A 237 -18.32 2.31 -9.37
N LYS A 238 -18.01 2.18 -10.67
CA LYS A 238 -16.93 2.93 -11.32
C LYS A 238 -17.10 4.45 -11.22
N GLU A 239 -18.35 4.91 -11.25
CA GLU A 239 -18.69 6.34 -11.18
C GLU A 239 -18.60 6.89 -9.75
N ALA A 240 -18.67 6.02 -8.73
CA ALA A 240 -18.76 6.41 -7.32
C ALA A 240 -18.04 5.39 -6.41
N ILE A 241 -16.70 5.37 -6.48
CA ILE A 241 -15.90 4.45 -5.64
C ILE A 241 -16.12 4.65 -4.13
N THR A 242 -16.58 5.83 -3.73
CA THR A 242 -16.83 6.19 -2.35
C THR A 242 -18.13 5.62 -1.78
N ASN A 243 -18.98 4.99 -2.60
CA ASN A 243 -20.23 4.36 -2.16
C ASN A 243 -20.05 2.91 -1.71
N GLY A 244 -18.83 2.38 -1.83
CA GLY A 244 -18.51 1.04 -1.39
C GLY A 244 -18.61 0.84 0.12
N LYS A 245 -18.68 -0.44 0.51
CA LYS A 245 -18.58 -0.85 1.92
C LYS A 245 -17.13 -0.83 2.36
N MET A 246 -16.81 -0.10 3.42
CA MET A 246 -15.52 -0.13 4.09
C MET A 246 -15.52 -1.22 5.19
N THR A 247 -14.50 -2.04 5.21
CA THR A 247 -14.29 -3.09 6.23
C THR A 247 -12.88 -2.94 6.80
N GLU A 248 -12.76 -2.79 8.11
CA GLU A 248 -11.48 -2.76 8.81
C GLU A 248 -10.94 -4.19 8.97
N LEU A 249 -9.68 -4.39 8.64
CA LEU A 249 -8.93 -5.64 8.79
C LEU A 249 -7.69 -5.37 9.64
N ASP A 250 -7.54 -6.08 10.75
CA ASP A 250 -6.37 -5.96 11.62
C ASP A 250 -5.23 -6.83 11.07
N LEU A 251 -4.04 -6.26 10.94
CA LEU A 251 -2.84 -6.98 10.52
C LEU A 251 -2.25 -7.82 11.68
N ASN A 252 -2.72 -7.60 12.92
CA ASN A 252 -2.17 -8.20 14.13
C ASN A 252 -0.64 -8.02 14.26
N HIS A 253 -0.13 -6.94 13.67
CA HIS A 253 1.29 -6.59 13.63
C HIS A 253 1.45 -5.10 13.44
N TYR A 254 2.18 -4.46 14.35
CA TYR A 254 2.53 -3.04 14.26
C TYR A 254 3.97 -2.86 13.78
N SER A 255 4.15 -2.04 12.75
CA SER A 255 5.43 -1.47 12.28
C SER A 255 5.10 -0.24 11.45
N GLN A 256 6.08 0.58 11.07
CA GLN A 256 5.85 1.68 10.13
C GLN A 256 5.62 1.14 8.71
N LYS A 257 4.42 0.62 8.47
CA LYS A 257 3.98 0.21 7.14
C LYS A 257 3.57 1.45 6.37
N GLU A 258 4.32 1.75 5.33
CA GLU A 258 4.13 2.96 4.52
C GLU A 258 3.75 2.62 3.07
N ALA A 259 3.76 1.34 2.68
CA ALA A 259 3.54 0.99 1.28
C ALA A 259 2.65 -0.25 1.11
N VAL A 260 1.69 -0.19 0.18
CA VAL A 260 0.81 -1.31 -0.18
C VAL A 260 0.54 -1.37 -1.69
N CYS A 261 0.51 -2.57 -2.27
CA CYS A 261 -0.05 -2.80 -3.59
C CYS A 261 -0.76 -4.15 -3.67
N PHE A 262 -1.64 -4.30 -4.66
CA PHE A 262 -2.21 -5.60 -4.98
C PHE A 262 -1.23 -6.44 -5.78
N LYS A 263 -0.93 -7.66 -5.30
CA LYS A 263 -0.28 -8.72 -6.06
C LYS A 263 -1.26 -9.36 -7.06
N ASN A 264 -2.49 -9.55 -6.62
CA ASN A 264 -3.63 -10.01 -7.38
C ASN A 264 -4.92 -9.54 -6.68
N ASN A 265 -6.10 -9.92 -7.17
CA ASN A 265 -7.38 -9.43 -6.61
C ASN A 265 -7.64 -9.78 -5.12
N ASN A 266 -6.83 -10.63 -4.50
CA ASN A 266 -7.05 -11.12 -3.14
C ASN A 266 -5.82 -11.10 -2.25
N GLU A 267 -4.66 -10.77 -2.80
CA GLU A 267 -3.40 -10.73 -2.06
C GLU A 267 -2.72 -9.38 -2.24
N LEU A 268 -2.18 -8.87 -1.14
CA LEU A 268 -1.44 -7.62 -1.10
C LEU A 268 0.04 -7.90 -0.83
N PHE A 269 0.92 -7.09 -1.42
CA PHE A 269 2.23 -6.82 -0.86
C PHE A 269 2.14 -5.59 0.04
N ILE A 270 2.83 -5.64 1.18
CA ILE A 270 2.94 -4.54 2.14
C ILE A 270 4.42 -4.41 2.48
N ALA A 271 4.92 -3.17 2.56
CA ALA A 271 6.28 -2.91 3.01
C ALA A 271 6.30 -1.95 4.21
N ASP A 272 7.31 -2.11 5.06
CA ASP A 272 7.54 -1.22 6.19
C ASP A 272 8.93 -0.58 6.15
N GLU A 273 9.01 0.65 6.66
CA GLU A 273 10.26 1.37 6.82
C GLU A 273 11.22 0.71 7.82
N LYS A 274 12.51 0.99 7.65
CA LYS A 274 13.56 0.59 8.58
C LYS A 274 13.75 1.61 9.69
N VAL A 275 13.16 1.35 10.86
CA VAL A 275 13.33 2.20 12.04
C VAL A 275 14.28 1.55 13.01
N LYS A 276 15.50 2.07 13.13
CA LYS A 276 16.55 1.52 13.99
C LYS A 276 16.82 0.03 13.71
N LYS A 277 16.32 -0.87 14.58
CA LYS A 277 16.51 -2.33 14.47
C LYS A 277 15.25 -3.07 13.99
N THR A 278 14.15 -2.37 13.78
CA THR A 278 12.85 -2.95 13.39
C THR A 278 12.46 -2.50 11.98
N GLY A 279 11.55 -3.24 11.33
CA GLY A 279 11.09 -2.92 9.98
C GLY A 279 12.13 -3.20 8.89
N GLY A 280 11.86 -2.69 7.69
CA GLY A 280 12.61 -2.98 6.48
C GLY A 280 12.25 -4.36 5.94
N ASN A 281 10.96 -4.71 5.94
CA ASN A 281 10.45 -6.01 5.54
C ASN A 281 9.42 -5.89 4.43
N LEU A 282 9.31 -6.95 3.63
CA LEU A 282 8.23 -7.17 2.69
C LEU A 282 7.31 -8.26 3.21
N TYR A 283 6.00 -8.01 3.15
CA TYR A 283 4.97 -8.92 3.59
C TYR A 283 3.99 -9.25 2.45
N GLU A 284 3.38 -10.44 2.54
CA GLU A 284 2.12 -10.76 1.86
C GLU A 284 0.96 -10.75 2.86
N PHE A 285 -0.19 -10.26 2.42
CA PHE A 285 -1.42 -10.25 3.19
C PHE A 285 -2.58 -10.78 2.37
N ASN A 286 -3.25 -11.83 2.89
CA ASN A 286 -4.35 -12.49 2.19
C ASN A 286 -5.71 -12.01 2.69
N LEU A 287 -6.45 -11.32 1.84
CA LEU A 287 -7.77 -10.74 2.14
C LEU A 287 -8.87 -11.79 2.36
N ILE A 288 -8.72 -13.01 1.83
CA ILE A 288 -9.74 -14.06 1.94
C ILE A 288 -9.68 -14.74 3.31
N GLN A 289 -8.49 -14.94 3.85
CA GLN A 289 -8.30 -15.68 5.11
C GLN A 289 -8.99 -15.01 6.30
N ILE A 290 -9.18 -13.70 6.25
CA ILE A 290 -9.82 -12.94 7.35
C ILE A 290 -11.36 -13.01 7.27
N LYS A 291 -11.92 -13.22 6.06
CA LYS A 291 -13.38 -13.32 5.86
C LYS A 291 -13.97 -14.64 6.28
N SER A 292 -13.15 -15.67 6.52
CA SER A 292 -13.60 -16.96 7.00
C SER A 292 -13.59 -16.98 8.52
N PRO A 293 -14.74 -16.96 9.21
CA PRO A 293 -14.74 -17.20 10.65
C PRO A 293 -14.11 -18.58 10.90
N VAL A 294 -13.12 -18.62 11.76
CA VAL A 294 -12.57 -19.89 12.28
C VAL A 294 -13.74 -20.64 12.90
N LYS A 295 -14.15 -21.77 12.30
CA LYS A 295 -15.18 -22.67 12.82
C LYS A 295 -14.61 -23.45 14.00
#